data_ebad44e0babed423464f1b1f392fc3b2
#
_entry.id   ebad44e0babed423464f1b1f392fc3b2
#
_cell.length_a   1.000
_cell.length_b   1.000
_cell.length_c   1.000
_cell.angle_alpha   90.00
_cell.angle_beta   90.00
_cell.angle_gamma   90.00
#
_symmetry.space_group_name_H-M   'P 1'
#
loop_
_entity.id
_entity.type
_entity.pdbx_description
1 polymer ?
#
loop_
_entity_poly.entity_id
_entity_poly.type
_entity_poly.pdbx_seq_one_letter_code
_entity_poly.pdbx_strand_id
1 'polypeptide(L)'
;MVDSDQVQKLIARILRKMNMYSPDAVQLVYRTGLVESHYKYIRQVKGPARGFWQVEPGFTCCLDICNNYLRFRKKLVKVVSNILYLDEKYFLEAKEEEWSDILEWNIAAGIIMCRLKYRRVPKPLPKDLAGQARYWKKYYNSDLGAGTPEKFIQTVNHYSG
;
A
#
# COMPACT_ATOMS: atom_id res chain seq x y z
N MET A 1 -3.60 -15.94 -9.33
CA MET A 1 -4.02 -14.57 -8.92
C MET A 1 -5.15 -14.69 -7.90
N VAL A 2 -5.13 -13.84 -6.89
CA VAL A 2 -6.21 -13.78 -5.90
C VAL A 2 -7.45 -13.13 -6.55
N ASP A 3 -8.64 -13.55 -6.12
CA ASP A 3 -9.89 -13.01 -6.65
C ASP A 3 -10.03 -11.51 -6.43
N SER A 4 -10.30 -10.78 -7.50
CA SER A 4 -10.36 -9.31 -7.52
C SER A 4 -11.43 -8.74 -6.60
N ASP A 5 -12.62 -9.35 -6.57
CA ASP A 5 -13.72 -8.87 -5.74
C ASP A 5 -13.40 -9.04 -4.26
N GLN A 6 -12.80 -10.17 -3.89
CA GLN A 6 -12.40 -10.42 -2.51
C GLN A 6 -11.31 -9.46 -2.05
N VAL A 7 -10.33 -9.14 -2.91
CA VAL A 7 -9.29 -8.16 -2.58
C VAL A 7 -9.90 -6.78 -2.36
N GLN A 8 -10.78 -6.34 -3.24
CA GLN A 8 -11.42 -5.02 -3.11
C GLN A 8 -12.28 -4.93 -1.84
N LYS A 9 -13.01 -5.99 -1.49
CA LYS A 9 -13.78 -6.07 -0.25
C LYS A 9 -12.87 -6.02 0.99
N LEU A 10 -11.74 -6.71 0.96
CA LEU A 10 -10.77 -6.67 2.04
C LEU A 10 -10.19 -5.26 2.22
N ILE A 11 -9.78 -4.63 1.13
CA ILE A 11 -9.29 -3.25 1.15
C ILE A 11 -10.34 -2.31 1.78
N ALA A 12 -11.59 -2.37 1.29
CA ALA A 12 -12.67 -1.53 1.80
C ALA A 12 -12.89 -1.73 3.30
N ARG A 13 -12.88 -2.98 3.78
CA ARG A 13 -13.04 -3.31 5.19
C ARG A 13 -11.92 -2.72 6.06
N ILE A 14 -10.67 -2.85 5.61
CA ILE A 14 -9.51 -2.32 6.33
C ILE A 14 -9.55 -0.78 6.36
N LEU A 15 -9.82 -0.14 5.22
CA LEU A 15 -9.89 1.31 5.15
C LEU A 15 -11.02 1.89 6.02
N ARG A 16 -12.15 1.20 6.14
CA ARG A 16 -13.21 1.61 7.08
C ARG A 16 -12.73 1.55 8.51
N LYS A 17 -12.03 0.50 8.90
CA LYS A 17 -11.45 0.39 10.25
C LYS A 17 -10.44 1.49 10.55
N MET A 18 -9.72 1.96 9.54
CA MET A 18 -8.77 3.07 9.67
C MET A 18 -9.44 4.45 9.61
N ASN A 19 -10.74 4.52 9.34
CA ASN A 19 -11.45 5.76 9.03
C ASN A 19 -10.84 6.53 7.85
N MET A 20 -10.41 5.79 6.83
CA MET A 20 -9.77 6.31 5.62
C MET A 20 -10.44 5.77 4.35
N TYR A 21 -11.69 5.34 4.47
CA TYR A 21 -12.45 4.79 3.36
C TYR A 21 -12.98 5.88 2.44
N SER A 22 -12.85 5.64 1.14
CA SER A 22 -13.68 6.22 0.07
C SER A 22 -13.63 5.24 -1.12
N PRO A 23 -14.60 5.29 -2.04
CA PRO A 23 -14.52 4.48 -3.26
C PRO A 23 -13.22 4.73 -4.04
N ASP A 24 -12.78 5.98 -4.13
CA ASP A 24 -11.54 6.34 -4.82
C ASP A 24 -10.31 5.77 -4.12
N ALA A 25 -10.28 5.77 -2.79
CA ALA A 25 -9.20 5.16 -2.01
C ALA A 25 -9.12 3.65 -2.25
N VAL A 26 -10.25 2.96 -2.26
CA VAL A 26 -10.29 1.51 -2.53
C VAL A 26 -9.74 1.21 -3.93
N GLN A 27 -10.18 1.96 -4.95
CA GLN A 27 -9.73 1.74 -6.33
C GLN A 27 -8.24 2.05 -6.50
N LEU A 28 -7.75 3.12 -5.89
CA LEU A 28 -6.32 3.45 -5.95
C LEU A 28 -5.45 2.36 -5.31
N VAL A 29 -5.81 1.91 -4.11
CA VAL A 29 -5.08 0.84 -3.42
C VAL A 29 -5.16 -0.46 -4.21
N TYR A 30 -6.35 -0.84 -4.69
CA TYR A 30 -6.52 -2.06 -5.49
C TYR A 30 -5.66 -2.02 -6.77
N ARG A 31 -5.75 -0.94 -7.53
CA ARG A 31 -5.01 -0.78 -8.79
C ARG A 31 -3.51 -0.72 -8.57
N THR A 32 -3.07 -0.14 -7.46
CA THR A 32 -1.64 -0.16 -7.08
C THR A 32 -1.14 -1.60 -6.90
N GLY A 33 -1.82 -2.42 -6.13
CA GLY A 33 -1.45 -3.84 -5.96
C GLY A 33 -1.44 -4.60 -7.28
N LEU A 34 -2.43 -4.32 -8.13
CA LEU A 34 -2.54 -4.94 -9.45
C LEU A 34 -1.31 -4.62 -10.32
N VAL A 35 -0.89 -3.37 -10.35
CA VAL A 35 0.26 -2.92 -11.15
C VAL A 35 1.58 -3.41 -10.56
N GLU A 36 1.69 -3.42 -9.23
CA GLU A 36 2.93 -3.80 -8.55
C GLU A 36 3.23 -5.31 -8.61
N SER A 37 2.21 -6.16 -8.51
CA SER A 37 2.43 -7.61 -8.40
C SER A 37 1.49 -8.46 -9.24
N HIS A 38 0.49 -7.89 -9.89
CA HIS A 38 -0.61 -8.61 -10.52
C HIS A 38 -1.32 -9.56 -9.52
N TYR A 39 -1.18 -9.30 -8.21
CA TYR A 39 -1.64 -10.18 -7.14
C TYR A 39 -1.12 -11.63 -7.27
N LYS A 40 0.11 -11.77 -7.83
CA LYS A 40 0.81 -13.04 -8.02
C LYS A 40 2.08 -13.15 -7.19
N TYR A 41 2.76 -12.04 -6.96
CA TYR A 41 4.08 -12.01 -6.35
C TYR A 41 4.02 -11.40 -4.96
N ILE A 42 4.56 -12.11 -3.97
CA ILE A 42 4.67 -11.64 -2.58
C ILE A 42 6.07 -11.16 -2.24
N ARG A 43 7.03 -11.38 -3.13
CA ARG A 43 8.39 -10.83 -3.04
C ARG A 43 8.76 -10.19 -4.37
N GLN A 44 9.45 -9.06 -4.29
CA GLN A 44 10.02 -8.42 -5.45
C GLN A 44 11.11 -9.33 -6.06
N VAL A 45 11.09 -9.49 -7.37
CA VAL A 45 12.17 -10.19 -8.08
C VAL A 45 13.43 -9.32 -7.99
N LYS A 46 14.48 -9.83 -7.32
CA LYS A 46 15.76 -9.13 -7.15
C LYS A 46 15.65 -7.78 -6.40
N GLY A 47 14.79 -7.69 -5.39
CA GLY A 47 14.65 -6.47 -4.61
C GLY A 47 14.05 -6.68 -3.23
N PRO A 48 14.03 -5.63 -2.39
CA PRO A 48 13.60 -5.72 -0.99
C PRO A 48 12.09 -5.64 -0.79
N ALA A 49 11.31 -5.21 -1.78
CA ALA A 49 9.87 -5.00 -1.61
C ALA A 49 9.13 -6.31 -1.35
N ARG A 50 8.08 -6.23 -0.52
CA ARG A 50 7.31 -7.39 -0.05
C ARG A 50 5.81 -7.15 -0.16
N GLY A 51 5.08 -8.25 -0.25
CA GLY A 51 3.62 -8.26 -0.34
C GLY A 51 3.13 -7.86 -1.72
N PHE A 52 1.80 -7.95 -1.92
CA PHE A 52 1.19 -7.63 -3.21
C PHE A 52 1.35 -6.16 -3.61
N TRP A 53 1.50 -5.26 -2.65
CA TRP A 53 1.69 -3.83 -2.91
C TRP A 53 3.16 -3.46 -3.08
N GLN A 54 4.07 -4.43 -3.03
CA GLN A 54 5.52 -4.24 -3.21
C GLN A 54 6.05 -3.08 -2.35
N VAL A 55 5.71 -3.13 -1.06
CA VAL A 55 6.17 -2.14 -0.09
C VAL A 55 7.61 -2.44 0.31
N GLU A 56 8.47 -1.45 0.25
CA GLU A 56 9.83 -1.58 0.76
C GLU A 56 9.82 -1.48 2.29
N PRO A 57 10.44 -2.43 3.01
CA PRO A 57 10.42 -2.45 4.47
C PRO A 57 11.28 -1.37 5.12
N GLY A 58 12.28 -0.85 4.40
CA GLY A 58 13.25 0.11 4.91
C GLY A 58 12.79 1.57 4.91
N PHE A 59 13.77 2.48 4.95
CA PHE A 59 13.53 3.93 5.04
C PHE A 59 12.94 4.56 3.79
N THR A 60 12.91 3.86 2.68
CA THR A 60 12.25 4.35 1.46
C THR A 60 10.73 4.29 1.55
N CYS A 61 10.16 3.50 2.45
CA CYS A 61 8.71 3.43 2.65
C CYS A 61 8.33 3.09 4.11
N CYS A 62 8.42 1.83 4.51
CA CYS A 62 7.80 1.35 5.76
C CYS A 62 8.39 2.01 7.01
N LEU A 63 9.71 2.00 7.15
CA LEU A 63 10.36 2.65 8.30
C LEU A 63 10.16 4.16 8.30
N ASP A 64 10.11 4.79 7.14
CA ASP A 64 9.79 6.21 7.03
C ASP A 64 8.37 6.50 7.55
N ILE A 65 7.39 5.69 7.15
CA ILE A 65 6.01 5.82 7.63
C ILE A 65 5.95 5.63 9.15
N CYS A 66 6.61 4.62 9.69
CA CYS A 66 6.63 4.37 11.13
C CYS A 66 7.28 5.52 11.90
N ASN A 67 8.45 5.96 11.48
CA ASN A 67 9.27 6.91 12.24
C ASN A 67 8.85 8.37 12.06
N ASN A 68 8.35 8.73 10.88
CA ASN A 68 8.09 10.13 10.52
C ASN A 68 6.59 10.46 10.36
N TYR A 69 5.71 9.47 10.51
CA TYR A 69 4.28 9.67 10.42
C TYR A 69 3.53 9.03 11.58
N LEU A 70 3.59 7.71 11.75
CA LEU A 70 2.84 6.98 12.78
C LEU A 70 3.30 7.34 14.19
N ARG A 71 4.58 7.56 14.38
CA ARG A 71 5.16 7.93 15.69
C ARG A 71 4.43 9.10 16.35
N PHE A 72 3.91 10.04 15.56
CA PHE A 72 3.21 11.22 16.05
C PHE A 72 1.69 11.07 16.07
N ARG A 73 1.18 9.86 15.80
CA ARG A 73 -0.26 9.57 15.68
C ARG A 73 -0.63 8.34 16.50
N LYS A 74 -0.58 8.49 17.82
CA LYS A 74 -0.78 7.37 18.76
C LYS A 74 -2.12 6.66 18.58
N LYS A 75 -3.19 7.39 18.29
CA LYS A 75 -4.51 6.78 18.04
C LYS A 75 -4.50 5.92 16.80
N LEU A 76 -3.82 6.36 15.74
CA LEU A 76 -3.72 5.59 14.50
C LEU A 76 -2.84 4.35 14.70
N VAL A 77 -1.73 4.46 15.45
CA VAL A 77 -0.91 3.29 15.81
C VAL A 77 -1.76 2.23 16.50
N LYS A 78 -2.59 2.62 17.46
CA LYS A 78 -3.48 1.68 18.16
C LYS A 78 -4.45 1.00 17.18
N VAL A 79 -5.03 1.73 16.24
CA VAL A 79 -5.95 1.20 15.24
C VAL A 79 -5.25 0.19 14.34
N VAL A 80 -4.10 0.54 13.74
CA VAL A 80 -3.39 -0.36 12.83
C VAL A 80 -2.79 -1.57 13.55
N SER A 81 -2.31 -1.39 14.77
CA SER A 81 -1.86 -2.46 15.66
C SER A 81 -2.98 -3.50 15.86
N ASN A 82 -4.18 -3.04 16.18
CA ASN A 82 -5.34 -3.92 16.38
C ASN A 82 -5.74 -4.64 15.08
N ILE A 83 -5.74 -3.95 13.95
CA ILE A 83 -6.08 -4.56 12.64
C ILE A 83 -5.09 -5.68 12.31
N LEU A 84 -3.79 -5.46 12.54
CA LEU A 84 -2.74 -6.40 12.18
C LEU A 84 -2.50 -7.49 13.24
N TYR A 85 -3.13 -7.37 14.42
CA TYR A 85 -2.84 -8.25 15.57
C TYR A 85 -1.36 -8.20 15.96
N LEU A 86 -0.77 -7.00 15.90
CA LEU A 86 0.62 -6.76 16.27
C LEU A 86 0.68 -5.84 17.48
N ASP A 87 1.71 -6.03 18.32
CA ASP A 87 2.03 -5.10 19.38
C ASP A 87 2.44 -3.74 18.80
N GLU A 88 2.09 -2.65 19.47
CA GLU A 88 2.43 -1.29 19.04
C GLU A 88 3.94 -1.08 18.88
N LYS A 89 4.77 -1.85 19.59
CA LYS A 89 6.24 -1.78 19.48
C LYS A 89 6.74 -1.98 18.05
N TYR A 90 6.04 -2.78 17.23
CA TYR A 90 6.44 -3.00 15.83
C TYR A 90 6.36 -1.73 14.99
N PHE A 91 5.55 -0.75 15.41
CA PHE A 91 5.45 0.56 14.77
C PHE A 91 6.35 1.61 15.42
N LEU A 92 6.46 1.57 16.76
CA LEU A 92 7.20 2.58 17.53
C LEU A 92 8.69 2.29 17.58
N GLU A 93 9.08 1.02 17.49
CA GLU A 93 10.47 0.53 17.47
C GLU A 93 10.71 -0.28 16.18
N ALA A 94 10.30 0.28 15.04
CA ALA A 94 10.25 -0.43 13.77
C ALA A 94 11.64 -0.92 13.33
N LYS A 95 11.71 -2.19 12.93
CA LYS A 95 12.92 -2.83 12.40
C LYS A 95 12.67 -3.37 11.01
N GLU A 96 13.62 -3.15 10.11
CA GLU A 96 13.48 -3.51 8.70
C GLU A 96 13.23 -5.01 8.50
N GLU A 97 13.99 -5.88 9.21
CA GLU A 97 13.83 -7.33 9.07
C GLU A 97 12.44 -7.79 9.51
N GLU A 98 11.94 -7.25 10.62
CA GLU A 98 10.60 -7.60 11.10
C GLU A 98 9.52 -7.14 10.11
N TRP A 99 9.64 -5.95 9.57
CA TRP A 99 8.68 -5.45 8.58
C TRP A 99 8.77 -6.17 7.24
N SER A 100 9.95 -6.66 6.86
CA SER A 100 10.09 -7.53 5.70
C SER A 100 9.21 -8.78 5.83
N ASP A 101 9.23 -9.43 7.01
CA ASP A 101 8.41 -10.60 7.30
C ASP A 101 6.93 -10.25 7.42
N ILE A 102 6.60 -9.21 8.17
CA ILE A 102 5.21 -8.77 8.36
C ILE A 102 4.54 -8.46 7.02
N LEU A 103 5.21 -7.70 6.15
CA LEU A 103 4.69 -7.35 4.83
C LEU A 103 4.50 -8.57 3.93
N GLU A 104 5.33 -9.59 4.08
CA GLU A 104 5.21 -10.82 3.30
C GLU A 104 4.06 -11.70 3.80
N TRP A 105 3.91 -11.83 5.12
CA TRP A 105 2.95 -12.76 5.72
C TRP A 105 1.56 -12.17 5.94
N ASN A 106 1.48 -10.88 6.18
CA ASN A 106 0.24 -10.21 6.57
C ASN A 106 -0.27 -9.32 5.45
N ILE A 107 -1.24 -9.80 4.69
CA ILE A 107 -1.81 -9.07 3.56
C ILE A 107 -2.34 -7.69 3.96
N ALA A 108 -2.92 -7.56 5.15
CA ALA A 108 -3.44 -6.30 5.64
C ALA A 108 -2.33 -5.25 5.86
N ALA A 109 -1.11 -5.68 6.18
CA ALA A 109 0.02 -4.77 6.35
C ALA A 109 0.35 -4.03 5.05
N GLY A 110 0.33 -4.73 3.91
CA GLY A 110 0.53 -4.12 2.59
C GLY A 110 -0.55 -3.09 2.27
N ILE A 111 -1.81 -3.40 2.54
CA ILE A 111 -2.93 -2.48 2.34
C ILE A 111 -2.75 -1.22 3.18
N ILE A 112 -2.43 -1.38 4.46
CA ILE A 112 -2.24 -0.26 5.39
C ILE A 112 -1.08 0.63 4.94
N MET A 113 0.08 0.05 4.64
CA MET A 113 1.25 0.83 4.25
C MET A 113 1.05 1.52 2.89
N CYS A 114 0.40 0.87 1.94
CA CYS A 114 0.01 1.50 0.68
C CYS A 114 -0.90 2.71 0.92
N ARG A 115 -1.95 2.53 1.72
CA ARG A 115 -2.88 3.64 2.04
C ARG A 115 -2.18 4.78 2.74
N LEU A 116 -1.31 4.50 3.70
CA LEU A 116 -0.59 5.54 4.46
C LEU A 116 0.41 6.28 3.59
N LYS A 117 1.07 5.61 2.65
CA LYS A 117 1.96 6.26 1.70
C LYS A 117 1.22 7.35 0.92
N TYR A 118 0.02 7.05 0.42
CA TYR A 118 -0.81 8.05 -0.25
C TYR A 118 -1.40 9.10 0.71
N ARG A 119 -1.76 8.70 1.93
CA ARG A 119 -2.33 9.62 2.93
C ARG A 119 -1.38 10.76 3.30
N ARG A 120 -0.09 10.54 3.22
CA ARG A 120 0.92 11.56 3.51
C ARG A 120 1.01 12.65 2.43
N VAL A 121 0.44 12.41 1.27
CA VAL A 121 0.37 13.41 0.20
C VAL A 121 -0.77 14.38 0.51
N PRO A 122 -0.49 15.69 0.67
CA PRO A 122 -1.52 16.67 1.06
C PRO A 122 -2.34 17.14 -0.15
N LYS A 123 -2.92 16.20 -0.88
CA LYS A 123 -3.75 16.45 -2.07
C LYS A 123 -4.93 15.47 -2.10
N PRO A 124 -6.06 15.85 -2.70
CA PRO A 124 -7.19 14.94 -2.87
C PRO A 124 -6.78 13.72 -3.69
N LEU A 125 -7.39 12.56 -3.40
CA LEU A 125 -7.18 11.37 -4.20
C LEU A 125 -7.82 11.56 -5.59
N PRO A 126 -7.13 11.13 -6.66
CA PRO A 126 -7.69 11.20 -8.01
C PRO A 126 -8.87 10.24 -8.18
N LYS A 127 -9.85 10.63 -8.99
CA LYS A 127 -11.08 9.87 -9.19
C LYS A 127 -11.05 9.00 -10.43
N ASP A 128 -10.33 9.40 -11.46
CA ASP A 128 -10.27 8.67 -12.71
C ASP A 128 -8.98 7.84 -12.86
N LEU A 129 -8.98 6.91 -13.80
CA LEU A 129 -7.86 6.02 -14.05
C LEU A 129 -6.59 6.78 -14.45
N ALA A 130 -6.71 7.76 -15.35
CA ALA A 130 -5.55 8.55 -15.80
C ALA A 130 -4.93 9.34 -14.64
N GLY A 131 -5.76 9.95 -13.80
CA GLY A 131 -5.32 10.66 -12.60
C GLY A 131 -4.64 9.74 -11.60
N GLN A 132 -5.19 8.55 -11.38
CA GLN A 132 -4.59 7.53 -10.50
C GLN A 132 -3.25 7.04 -11.04
N ALA A 133 -3.10 6.86 -12.33
CA ALA A 133 -1.84 6.47 -12.96
C ALA A 133 -0.73 7.50 -12.72
N ARG A 134 -1.04 8.78 -12.90
CA ARG A 134 -0.10 9.88 -12.63
C ARG A 134 0.25 9.99 -11.15
N TYR A 135 -0.75 9.84 -10.27
CA TYR A 135 -0.60 9.90 -8.82
C TYR A 135 0.29 8.75 -8.32
N TRP A 136 0.03 7.52 -8.79
CA TRP A 136 0.87 6.36 -8.50
C TRP A 136 2.31 6.59 -8.95
N LYS A 137 2.53 7.06 -10.18
CA LYS A 137 3.88 7.30 -10.70
C LYS A 137 4.64 8.30 -9.84
N LYS A 138 3.99 9.39 -9.46
CA LYS A 138 4.64 10.47 -8.72
C LYS A 138 4.90 10.12 -7.25
N TYR A 139 3.93 9.49 -6.59
CA TYR A 139 3.94 9.35 -5.14
C TYR A 139 4.18 7.92 -4.63
N TYR A 140 4.03 6.94 -5.45
CA TYR A 140 4.25 5.54 -5.08
C TYR A 140 5.46 4.94 -5.77
N ASN A 141 5.52 4.99 -7.09
CA ASN A 141 6.63 4.42 -7.88
C ASN A 141 7.89 5.29 -7.81
N SER A 142 7.78 6.60 -7.91
CA SER A 142 8.84 7.61 -7.98
C SER A 142 9.38 7.84 -9.40
N ASP A 143 10.05 9.00 -9.57
CA ASP A 143 10.60 9.39 -10.88
C ASP A 143 11.73 8.46 -11.36
N LEU A 144 12.44 7.84 -10.41
CA LEU A 144 13.55 6.92 -10.71
C LEU A 144 13.09 5.49 -10.98
N GLY A 145 11.83 5.16 -10.67
CA GLY A 145 11.27 3.84 -10.92
C GLY A 145 11.02 3.58 -12.41
N ALA A 146 11.02 2.29 -12.80
CA ALA A 146 10.83 1.87 -14.19
C ALA A 146 9.38 1.97 -14.71
N GLY A 147 8.40 2.10 -13.81
CA GLY A 147 6.99 2.17 -14.17
C GLY A 147 6.61 3.48 -14.84
N THR A 148 5.57 3.46 -15.66
CA THR A 148 5.01 4.65 -16.33
C THR A 148 3.50 4.72 -16.12
N PRO A 149 2.88 5.92 -16.20
CA PRO A 149 1.43 6.02 -16.16
C PRO A 149 0.73 5.18 -17.23
N GLU A 150 1.32 5.08 -18.42
CA GLU A 150 0.80 4.28 -19.53
C GLU A 150 0.75 2.79 -19.18
N LYS A 151 1.81 2.26 -18.56
CA LYS A 151 1.85 0.88 -18.08
C LYS A 151 0.80 0.62 -17.00
N PHE A 152 0.59 1.57 -16.10
CA PHE A 152 -0.47 1.49 -15.09
C PHE A 152 -1.83 1.31 -15.77
N ILE A 153 -2.15 2.19 -16.71
CA ILE A 153 -3.42 2.17 -17.44
C ILE A 153 -3.59 0.87 -18.22
N GLN A 154 -2.56 0.44 -18.94
CA GLN A 154 -2.57 -0.81 -19.71
C GLN A 154 -2.81 -2.03 -18.80
N THR A 155 -2.15 -2.09 -17.67
CA THR A 155 -2.32 -3.19 -16.72
C THR A 155 -3.74 -3.23 -16.18
N VAL A 156 -4.27 -2.09 -15.72
CA VAL A 156 -5.64 -2.02 -15.20
C VAL A 156 -6.65 -2.44 -16.27
N ASN A 157 -6.53 -1.94 -17.49
CA ASN A 157 -7.42 -2.29 -18.60
C ASN A 157 -7.35 -3.78 -18.97
N HIS A 158 -6.16 -4.36 -18.95
CA HIS A 158 -5.97 -5.78 -19.24
C HIS A 158 -6.75 -6.68 -18.27
N TYR A 159 -6.75 -6.32 -16.97
CA TYR A 159 -7.41 -7.14 -15.95
C TYR A 159 -8.86 -6.73 -15.68
N SER A 160 -9.37 -5.66 -16.30
CA SER A 160 -10.74 -5.19 -16.14
C SER A 160 -11.69 -5.70 -17.24
N GLY A 161 -11.14 -6.35 -18.25
CA GLY A 161 -11.90 -6.85 -19.41
C GLY A 161 -12.41 -8.25 -19.29
#